data_71d92b8a02dd7469e6c91717f31a242f
#
_entry.id   71d92b8a02dd7469e6c91717f31a242f
#
_cell.length_a   1.000
_cell.length_b   1.000
_cell.length_c   1.000
_cell.angle_alpha   90.00
_cell.angle_beta   90.00
_cell.angle_gamma   90.00
#
_symmetry.space_group_name_H-M   'P 1'
#
loop_
_entity.id
_entity.type
_entity.pdbx_description
1 polymer ?
#
loop_
_entity_poly.entity_id
_entity_poly.type
_entity_poly.pdbx_seq_one_letter_code
_entity_poly.pdbx_strand_id
1 'polypeptide(L)'
;MIQAKGLDLTFQTNDGAVQALKGVDLDINRGDFVSFIGPSGCGKTTFLRCVAALETPTGGSLTVNGMSPEEARQARAYGYVFQAAGLYPWRTIAGNIRLPLEIMGFSKAEQNERVEKVLELVDLAGFGGKFPWQLSGGMQQRASIARALSFDADILLMDEPFGALDEIVRDHLNEELLKLWERTGKTIGFVTHSIPEAVYLSTRIVVMSPRPGRITDVIESPLPKERPLDIRDTPEFLEVAHRVREGLRAGHAYD
;
A
#
# COMPACT_ATOMS: atom_id res chain seq x y z
N MET A 1 4.25 9.11 12.15
CA MET A 1 4.14 7.66 11.99
C MET A 1 5.25 7.10 11.10
N ILE A 2 5.39 7.53 9.85
CA ILE A 2 6.57 7.23 9.02
C ILE A 2 7.25 8.55 8.73
N GLN A 3 8.57 8.64 8.95
CA GLN A 3 9.34 9.84 8.67
C GLN A 3 10.60 9.47 7.88
N ALA A 4 10.75 10.07 6.70
CA ALA A 4 11.93 9.97 5.85
C ALA A 4 12.56 11.36 5.72
N LYS A 5 13.89 11.45 5.89
CA LYS A 5 14.65 12.70 5.76
C LYS A 5 15.89 12.46 4.91
N GLY A 6 15.94 13.11 3.76
CA GLY A 6 17.03 13.01 2.81
C GLY A 6 17.31 11.55 2.39
N LEU A 7 16.26 10.73 2.26
CA LEU A 7 16.41 9.29 2.04
C LEU A 7 17.00 9.00 0.65
N ASP A 8 18.13 8.30 0.65
CA ASP A 8 18.81 7.84 -0.57
C ASP A 8 18.85 6.32 -0.62
N LEU A 9 18.69 5.76 -1.81
CA LEU A 9 18.99 4.35 -2.08
C LEU A 9 19.67 4.17 -3.42
N THR A 10 20.84 3.53 -3.40
CA THR A 10 21.62 3.16 -4.59
C THR A 10 21.89 1.67 -4.58
N PHE A 11 21.43 0.97 -5.62
CA PHE A 11 21.75 -0.43 -5.85
C PHE A 11 23.10 -0.57 -6.56
N GLN A 12 23.92 -1.52 -6.10
CA GLN A 12 25.10 -1.93 -6.86
C GLN A 12 24.70 -3.08 -7.77
N THR A 13 24.86 -2.89 -9.07
CA THR A 13 24.59 -3.91 -10.10
C THR A 13 25.86 -4.24 -10.87
N ASN A 14 25.83 -5.34 -11.63
CA ASN A 14 26.96 -5.71 -12.49
C ASN A 14 27.30 -4.64 -13.53
N ASP A 15 26.32 -3.84 -13.92
CA ASP A 15 26.44 -2.78 -14.93
C ASP A 15 26.74 -1.39 -14.30
N GLY A 16 26.97 -1.34 -12.97
CA GLY A 16 27.27 -0.11 -12.24
C GLY A 16 26.25 0.24 -11.15
N ALA A 17 26.43 1.39 -10.54
CA ALA A 17 25.56 1.89 -9.49
C ALA A 17 24.26 2.48 -10.08
N VAL A 18 23.11 2.06 -9.56
CA VAL A 18 21.80 2.56 -9.97
C VAL A 18 21.13 3.25 -8.79
N GLN A 19 21.07 4.58 -8.81
CA GLN A 19 20.37 5.36 -7.79
C GLN A 19 18.86 5.25 -8.01
N ALA A 20 18.16 4.59 -7.08
CA ALA A 20 16.71 4.38 -7.15
C ALA A 20 15.94 5.50 -6.46
N LEU A 21 16.43 5.99 -5.31
CA LEU A 21 15.86 7.10 -4.56
C LEU A 21 16.92 8.17 -4.31
N LYS A 22 16.54 9.44 -4.34
CA LYS A 22 17.45 10.56 -4.09
C LYS A 22 16.79 11.67 -3.29
N GLY A 23 17.28 11.89 -2.05
CA GLY A 23 16.87 13.00 -1.20
C GLY A 23 15.37 13.02 -0.92
N VAL A 24 14.77 11.87 -0.59
CA VAL A 24 13.33 11.78 -0.32
C VAL A 24 13.04 12.26 1.09
N ASP A 25 12.26 13.36 1.19
CA ASP A 25 11.72 13.91 2.43
C ASP A 25 10.22 13.70 2.47
N LEU A 26 9.72 12.96 3.48
CA LEU A 26 8.29 12.67 3.61
C LEU A 26 7.92 12.33 5.05
N ASP A 27 6.85 12.97 5.53
CA ASP A 27 6.18 12.63 6.79
C ASP A 27 4.79 12.06 6.49
N ILE A 28 4.48 10.87 6.99
CA ILE A 28 3.15 10.25 6.93
C ILE A 28 2.60 10.19 8.36
N ASN A 29 1.44 10.79 8.59
CA ASN A 29 0.80 10.85 9.89
C ASN A 29 -0.06 9.59 10.16
N ARG A 30 -0.44 9.40 11.42
CA ARG A 30 -1.37 8.34 11.80
C ARG A 30 -2.74 8.57 11.15
N GLY A 31 -3.29 7.53 10.54
CA GLY A 31 -4.59 7.57 9.88
C GLY A 31 -4.57 8.17 8.47
N ASP A 32 -3.41 8.62 7.96
CA ASP A 32 -3.31 9.05 6.56
C ASP A 32 -3.49 7.86 5.61
N PHE A 33 -4.15 8.12 4.49
CA PHE A 33 -4.09 7.29 3.30
C PHE A 33 -3.20 7.98 2.27
N VAL A 34 -1.98 7.50 2.09
CA VAL A 34 -0.98 8.14 1.21
C VAL A 34 -0.75 7.30 -0.03
N SER A 35 -1.13 7.80 -1.19
CA SER A 35 -0.79 7.18 -2.47
C SER A 35 0.51 7.71 -3.04
N PHE A 36 1.33 6.80 -3.56
CA PHE A 36 2.55 7.09 -4.31
C PHE A 36 2.27 6.87 -5.79
N ILE A 37 2.42 7.92 -6.60
CA ILE A 37 2.22 7.88 -8.04
C ILE A 37 3.45 8.40 -8.78
N GLY A 38 3.76 7.81 -9.92
CA GLY A 38 4.92 8.16 -10.74
C GLY A 38 5.15 7.11 -11.82
N PRO A 39 6.06 7.34 -12.78
CA PRO A 39 6.37 6.41 -13.85
C PRO A 39 6.89 5.08 -13.33
N SER A 40 6.87 4.05 -14.19
CA SER A 40 7.44 2.75 -13.84
C SER A 40 8.93 2.87 -13.55
N GLY A 41 9.39 2.20 -12.47
CA GLY A 41 10.78 2.22 -12.05
C GLY A 41 11.26 3.51 -11.37
N CYS A 42 10.36 4.44 -11.02
CA CYS A 42 10.71 5.68 -10.33
C CYS A 42 11.00 5.53 -8.82
N GLY A 43 10.87 4.34 -8.24
CA GLY A 43 11.24 4.09 -6.85
C GLY A 43 10.08 3.99 -5.84
N LYS A 44 8.80 4.01 -6.26
CA LYS A 44 7.63 3.88 -5.36
C LYS A 44 7.70 2.61 -4.51
N THR A 45 7.78 1.45 -5.16
CA THR A 45 7.98 0.14 -4.52
C THR A 45 9.23 0.12 -3.66
N THR A 46 10.31 0.75 -4.14
CA THR A 46 11.58 0.82 -3.42
C THR A 46 11.42 1.59 -2.10
N PHE A 47 10.68 2.71 -2.10
CA PHE A 47 10.38 3.46 -0.88
C PHE A 47 9.58 2.59 0.11
N LEU A 48 8.50 1.93 -0.34
CA LEU A 48 7.73 1.02 0.52
C LEU A 48 8.60 -0.12 1.08
N ARG A 49 9.50 -0.66 0.29
CA ARG A 49 10.45 -1.70 0.73
C ARG A 49 11.43 -1.19 1.78
N CYS A 50 11.88 0.06 1.68
CA CYS A 50 12.69 0.67 2.75
C CYS A 50 11.89 0.79 4.05
N VAL A 51 10.63 1.27 3.98
CA VAL A 51 9.73 1.34 5.15
C VAL A 51 9.54 -0.03 5.78
N ALA A 52 9.46 -1.08 4.96
CA ALA A 52 9.28 -2.46 5.38
C ALA A 52 10.60 -3.18 5.75
N ALA A 53 11.74 -2.49 5.84
CA ALA A 53 13.05 -3.11 6.07
C ALA A 53 13.35 -4.31 5.13
N LEU A 54 12.83 -4.26 3.89
CA LEU A 54 13.14 -5.20 2.81
C LEU A 54 14.29 -4.68 1.94
N GLU A 55 14.56 -3.38 2.02
CA GLU A 55 15.71 -2.70 1.41
C GLU A 55 16.32 -1.76 2.44
N THR A 56 17.65 -1.64 2.43
CA THR A 56 18.37 -0.77 3.37
C THR A 56 18.77 0.53 2.66
N PRO A 57 18.30 1.70 3.10
CA PRO A 57 18.72 2.99 2.56
C PRO A 57 20.26 3.15 2.59
N THR A 58 20.81 3.79 1.56
CA THR A 58 22.25 4.09 1.48
C THR A 58 22.60 5.45 2.08
N GLY A 59 21.61 6.29 2.37
CA GLY A 59 21.78 7.60 3.00
C GLY A 59 20.46 8.15 3.54
N GLY A 60 20.57 9.21 4.33
CA GLY A 60 19.44 9.82 5.01
C GLY A 60 19.00 9.05 6.25
N SER A 61 17.76 9.32 6.69
CA SER A 61 17.14 8.61 7.83
C SER A 61 15.69 8.22 7.53
N LEU A 62 15.27 7.09 8.09
CA LEU A 62 13.91 6.58 8.00
C LEU A 62 13.48 6.01 9.34
N THR A 63 12.32 6.44 9.83
CA THR A 63 11.72 5.89 11.05
C THR A 63 10.27 5.49 10.82
N VAL A 64 9.83 4.46 11.52
CA VAL A 64 8.46 3.93 11.52
C VAL A 64 8.00 3.82 12.96
N ASN A 65 7.00 4.57 13.36
CA ASN A 65 6.56 4.70 14.76
C ASN A 65 7.70 5.11 15.72
N GLY A 66 8.64 5.93 15.25
CA GLY A 66 9.81 6.34 16.03
C GLY A 66 10.91 5.27 16.16
N MET A 67 10.73 4.10 15.59
CA MET A 67 11.69 2.99 15.53
C MET A 67 12.43 3.00 14.18
N SER A 68 13.57 2.33 14.12
CA SER A 68 14.17 1.98 12.83
C SER A 68 13.24 1.05 12.04
N PRO A 69 13.32 0.98 10.68
CA PRO A 69 12.52 0.05 9.90
C PRO A 69 12.68 -1.42 10.34
N GLU A 70 13.88 -1.83 10.73
CA GLU A 70 14.16 -3.18 11.22
C GLU A 70 13.46 -3.47 12.55
N GLU A 71 13.53 -2.55 13.52
CA GLU A 71 12.81 -2.66 14.78
C GLU A 71 11.29 -2.68 14.56
N ALA A 72 10.77 -1.84 13.64
CA ALA A 72 9.36 -1.82 13.29
C ALA A 72 8.91 -3.15 12.65
N ARG A 73 9.75 -3.77 11.82
CA ARG A 73 9.53 -5.10 11.26
C ARG A 73 9.46 -6.17 12.35
N GLN A 74 10.41 -6.15 13.27
CA GLN A 74 10.44 -7.08 14.42
C GLN A 74 9.25 -6.88 15.35
N ALA A 75 8.84 -5.62 15.57
CA ALA A 75 7.65 -5.26 16.32
C ALA A 75 6.32 -5.52 15.57
N ARG A 76 6.39 -5.95 14.29
CA ARG A 76 5.21 -6.24 13.45
C ARG A 76 4.29 -5.02 13.29
N ALA A 77 4.89 -3.84 13.17
CA ALA A 77 4.18 -2.57 13.12
C ALA A 77 3.38 -2.35 11.83
N TYR A 78 3.62 -3.16 10.79
CA TYR A 78 2.96 -3.05 9.49
C TYR A 78 2.55 -4.40 8.91
N GLY A 79 1.47 -4.41 8.12
CA GLY A 79 1.13 -5.47 7.17
C GLY A 79 1.58 -5.07 5.77
N TYR A 80 2.06 -6.02 4.95
CA TYR A 80 2.48 -5.78 3.58
C TYR A 80 1.63 -6.58 2.59
N VAL A 81 1.08 -5.90 1.58
CA VAL A 81 0.31 -6.47 0.48
C VAL A 81 1.10 -6.28 -0.80
N PHE A 82 1.50 -7.38 -1.42
CA PHE A 82 2.26 -7.38 -2.68
C PHE A 82 1.31 -7.26 -3.88
N GLN A 83 1.85 -6.87 -5.03
CA GLN A 83 1.15 -6.80 -6.30
C GLN A 83 0.50 -8.14 -6.67
N ALA A 84 1.22 -9.25 -6.55
CA ALA A 84 0.62 -10.58 -6.59
C ALA A 84 0.08 -10.94 -5.21
N ALA A 85 -1.10 -11.54 -5.13
CA ALA A 85 -1.72 -11.93 -3.86
C ALA A 85 -0.83 -12.85 -3.00
N GLY A 86 0.08 -13.62 -3.63
CA GLY A 86 1.10 -14.43 -2.97
C GLY A 86 0.52 -15.40 -1.95
N LEU A 87 -0.66 -15.95 -2.25
CA LEU A 87 -1.30 -16.95 -1.42
C LEU A 87 -0.64 -18.32 -1.66
N TYR A 88 -0.39 -19.07 -0.59
CA TYR A 88 0.11 -20.42 -0.70
C TYR A 88 -0.95 -21.36 -1.29
N PRO A 89 -0.73 -21.97 -2.46
CA PRO A 89 -1.76 -22.73 -3.16
C PRO A 89 -2.17 -24.01 -2.40
N TRP A 90 -1.31 -24.55 -1.55
CA TRP A 90 -1.59 -25.75 -0.72
C TRP A 90 -2.30 -25.44 0.59
N ARG A 91 -2.56 -24.15 0.91
CA ARG A 91 -3.33 -23.72 2.07
C ARG A 91 -4.71 -23.20 1.63
N THR A 92 -5.71 -23.44 2.45
CA THR A 92 -7.01 -22.78 2.29
C THR A 92 -6.88 -21.28 2.49
N ILE A 93 -7.91 -20.50 2.15
CA ILE A 93 -7.94 -19.05 2.38
C ILE A 93 -7.78 -18.74 3.88
N ALA A 94 -8.54 -19.40 4.75
CA ALA A 94 -8.37 -19.26 6.19
C ALA A 94 -6.96 -19.67 6.66
N GLY A 95 -6.38 -20.70 6.05
CA GLY A 95 -5.01 -21.15 6.32
C GLY A 95 -3.94 -20.13 5.90
N ASN A 96 -4.15 -19.42 4.78
CA ASN A 96 -3.28 -18.33 4.34
C ASN A 96 -3.36 -17.12 5.29
N ILE A 97 -4.57 -16.74 5.70
CA ILE A 97 -4.80 -15.62 6.63
C ILE A 97 -4.25 -15.95 8.02
N ARG A 98 -4.37 -17.20 8.46
CA ARG A 98 -3.88 -17.68 9.75
C ARG A 98 -2.35 -17.71 9.87
N LEU A 99 -1.63 -17.86 8.76
CA LEU A 99 -0.19 -18.06 8.76
C LEU A 99 0.62 -17.07 9.59
N PRO A 100 0.44 -15.73 9.47
CA PRO A 100 1.16 -14.79 10.33
C PRO A 100 0.83 -14.99 11.81
N LEU A 101 -0.39 -15.36 12.16
CA LEU A 101 -0.79 -15.62 13.54
C LEU A 101 -0.14 -16.90 14.11
N GLU A 102 0.02 -17.94 13.27
CA GLU A 102 0.77 -19.16 13.61
C GLU A 102 2.23 -18.82 13.95
N ILE A 103 2.89 -18.03 13.08
CA ILE A 103 4.28 -17.59 13.24
C ILE A 103 4.44 -16.71 14.51
N MET A 104 3.42 -15.93 14.84
CA MET A 104 3.42 -15.04 16.00
C MET A 104 3.08 -15.76 17.31
N GLY A 105 2.70 -17.04 17.26
CA GLY A 105 2.40 -17.84 18.45
C GLY A 105 1.05 -17.55 19.09
N PHE A 106 0.08 -16.97 18.36
CA PHE A 106 -1.29 -16.82 18.86
C PHE A 106 -1.91 -18.18 19.16
N SER A 107 -2.75 -18.25 20.19
CA SER A 107 -3.53 -19.46 20.50
C SER A 107 -4.49 -19.80 19.36
N LYS A 108 -4.88 -21.06 19.22
CA LYS A 108 -5.84 -21.47 18.18
C LYS A 108 -7.19 -20.76 18.28
N ALA A 109 -7.63 -20.43 19.50
CA ALA A 109 -8.87 -19.68 19.69
C ALA A 109 -8.77 -18.26 19.13
N GLU A 110 -7.71 -17.53 19.47
CA GLU A 110 -7.43 -16.20 18.92
C GLU A 110 -7.23 -16.20 17.40
N GLN A 111 -6.53 -17.22 16.87
CA GLN A 111 -6.35 -17.38 15.42
C GLN A 111 -7.71 -17.51 14.71
N ASN A 112 -8.61 -18.33 15.23
CA ASN A 112 -9.94 -18.54 14.62
C ASN A 112 -10.76 -17.25 14.67
N GLU A 113 -10.85 -16.60 15.83
CA GLU A 113 -11.58 -15.35 16.00
C GLU A 113 -11.08 -14.25 15.03
N ARG A 114 -9.75 -14.06 14.95
CA ARG A 114 -9.14 -13.08 14.07
C ARG A 114 -9.35 -13.40 12.61
N VAL A 115 -9.25 -14.67 12.20
CA VAL A 115 -9.48 -15.10 10.82
C VAL A 115 -10.94 -14.87 10.41
N GLU A 116 -11.91 -15.23 11.25
CA GLU A 116 -13.33 -14.96 10.99
C GLU A 116 -13.60 -13.47 10.84
N LYS A 117 -13.12 -12.66 11.80
CA LYS A 117 -13.27 -11.20 11.76
C LYS A 117 -12.72 -10.56 10.49
N VAL A 118 -11.51 -10.95 10.04
CA VAL A 118 -10.93 -10.35 8.82
C VAL A 118 -11.56 -10.90 7.54
N LEU A 119 -12.07 -12.14 7.52
CA LEU A 119 -12.85 -12.66 6.40
C LEU A 119 -14.16 -11.89 6.21
N GLU A 120 -14.85 -11.54 7.29
CA GLU A 120 -16.02 -10.67 7.26
C GLU A 120 -15.66 -9.26 6.79
N LEU A 121 -14.54 -8.70 7.28
CA LEU A 121 -14.09 -7.35 6.96
C LEU A 121 -13.79 -7.15 5.48
N VAL A 122 -13.30 -8.20 4.78
CA VAL A 122 -12.99 -8.17 3.35
C VAL A 122 -14.05 -8.86 2.48
N ASP A 123 -15.23 -9.09 3.01
CA ASP A 123 -16.39 -9.70 2.33
C ASP A 123 -16.05 -11.08 1.69
N LEU A 124 -15.35 -11.91 2.45
CA LEU A 124 -15.03 -13.30 2.13
C LEU A 124 -15.60 -14.30 3.15
N ALA A 125 -16.63 -13.91 3.91
CA ALA A 125 -17.35 -14.83 4.79
C ALA A 125 -17.83 -16.06 3.99
N GLY A 126 -17.60 -17.27 4.55
CA GLY A 126 -17.93 -18.53 3.88
C GLY A 126 -16.90 -19.06 2.87
N PHE A 127 -15.88 -18.27 2.48
CA PHE A 127 -14.82 -18.71 1.57
C PHE A 127 -13.56 -19.24 2.28
N GLY A 128 -13.51 -19.19 3.60
CA GLY A 128 -12.34 -19.60 4.39
C GLY A 128 -11.83 -21.01 4.11
N GLY A 129 -12.73 -21.97 3.82
CA GLY A 129 -12.39 -23.35 3.48
C GLY A 129 -11.94 -23.58 2.02
N LYS A 130 -12.06 -22.59 1.15
CA LYS A 130 -11.65 -22.68 -0.26
C LYS A 130 -10.14 -22.54 -0.41
N PHE A 131 -9.61 -23.05 -1.52
CA PHE A 131 -8.22 -22.86 -1.92
C PHE A 131 -8.08 -21.68 -2.89
N PRO A 132 -6.88 -21.06 -3.03
CA PRO A 132 -6.68 -19.91 -3.91
C PRO A 132 -7.19 -20.08 -5.35
N TRP A 133 -6.97 -21.23 -5.97
CA TRP A 133 -7.41 -21.50 -7.34
C TRP A 133 -8.93 -21.58 -7.52
N GLN A 134 -9.70 -21.62 -6.44
CA GLN A 134 -11.16 -21.62 -6.45
C GLN A 134 -11.75 -20.20 -6.39
N LEU A 135 -10.91 -19.16 -6.27
CA LEU A 135 -11.28 -17.78 -6.11
C LEU A 135 -10.89 -16.97 -7.34
N SER A 136 -11.66 -15.92 -7.65
CA SER A 136 -11.28 -14.92 -8.65
C SER A 136 -10.03 -14.15 -8.20
N GLY A 137 -9.35 -13.46 -9.14
CA GLY A 137 -8.18 -12.63 -8.82
C GLY A 137 -8.47 -11.56 -7.76
N GLY A 138 -9.62 -10.88 -7.86
CA GLY A 138 -10.07 -9.90 -6.87
C GLY A 138 -10.32 -10.52 -5.48
N MET A 139 -10.92 -11.71 -5.42
CA MET A 139 -11.09 -12.43 -4.15
C MET A 139 -9.76 -12.86 -3.55
N GLN A 140 -8.80 -13.29 -4.37
CA GLN A 140 -7.45 -13.61 -3.91
C GLN A 140 -6.74 -12.38 -3.35
N GLN A 141 -6.92 -11.23 -3.98
CA GLN A 141 -6.35 -9.97 -3.50
C GLN A 141 -6.97 -9.55 -2.17
N ARG A 142 -8.29 -9.66 -2.02
CA ARG A 142 -8.97 -9.43 -0.72
C ARG A 142 -8.47 -10.38 0.37
N ALA A 143 -8.22 -11.64 0.05
CA ALA A 143 -7.62 -12.59 0.99
C ALA A 143 -6.18 -12.21 1.39
N SER A 144 -5.38 -11.65 0.47
CA SER A 144 -4.06 -11.11 0.75
C SER A 144 -4.12 -9.90 1.71
N ILE A 145 -5.08 -9.00 1.49
CA ILE A 145 -5.36 -7.88 2.40
C ILE A 145 -5.79 -8.40 3.79
N ALA A 146 -6.71 -9.37 3.84
CA ALA A 146 -7.13 -10.00 5.10
C ALA A 146 -5.95 -10.62 5.87
N ARG A 147 -5.02 -11.27 5.16
CA ARG A 147 -3.78 -11.81 5.75
C ARG A 147 -2.93 -10.71 6.38
N ALA A 148 -2.77 -9.57 5.71
CA ALA A 148 -2.01 -8.44 6.23
C ALA A 148 -2.69 -7.75 7.43
N LEU A 149 -4.02 -7.85 7.53
CA LEU A 149 -4.82 -7.27 8.63
C LEU A 149 -4.97 -8.21 9.85
N SER A 150 -4.70 -9.51 9.70
CA SER A 150 -5.04 -10.53 10.70
C SER A 150 -4.37 -10.31 12.07
N PHE A 151 -3.19 -9.69 12.09
CA PHE A 151 -2.43 -9.43 13.33
C PHE A 151 -2.53 -7.97 13.82
N ASP A 152 -3.47 -7.22 13.25
CA ASP A 152 -3.88 -5.88 13.69
C ASP A 152 -2.75 -4.81 13.72
N ALA A 153 -1.84 -4.85 12.73
CA ALA A 153 -0.85 -3.81 12.55
C ALA A 153 -1.48 -2.43 12.29
N ASP A 154 -0.87 -1.37 12.79
CA ASP A 154 -1.32 0.02 12.61
C ASP A 154 -1.12 0.55 11.20
N ILE A 155 -0.16 -0.01 10.47
CA ILE A 155 0.26 0.41 9.13
C ILE A 155 -0.03 -0.69 8.13
N LEU A 156 -0.55 -0.31 6.96
CA LEU A 156 -0.73 -1.20 5.83
C LEU A 156 0.03 -0.64 4.62
N LEU A 157 1.00 -1.41 4.12
CA LEU A 157 1.79 -1.07 2.94
C LEU A 157 1.29 -1.90 1.77
N MET A 158 0.88 -1.26 0.69
CA MET A 158 0.27 -1.90 -0.49
C MET A 158 1.02 -1.51 -1.75
N ASP A 159 1.57 -2.49 -2.45
CA ASP A 159 2.36 -2.30 -3.65
C ASP A 159 1.57 -2.73 -4.88
N GLU A 160 0.94 -1.78 -5.58
CA GLU A 160 0.09 -1.99 -6.76
C GLU A 160 -0.94 -3.13 -6.60
N PRO A 161 -1.72 -3.18 -5.50
CA PRO A 161 -2.52 -4.36 -5.17
C PRO A 161 -3.60 -4.69 -6.21
N PHE A 162 -4.01 -3.72 -7.03
CA PHE A 162 -5.10 -3.86 -8.00
C PHE A 162 -4.63 -3.75 -9.46
N GLY A 163 -3.31 -3.66 -9.70
CA GLY A 163 -2.74 -3.38 -11.02
C GLY A 163 -3.07 -4.42 -12.09
N ALA A 164 -3.29 -5.68 -11.72
CA ALA A 164 -3.59 -6.78 -12.64
C ALA A 164 -5.10 -7.05 -12.86
N LEU A 165 -5.99 -6.21 -12.29
CA LEU A 165 -7.44 -6.41 -12.32
C LEU A 165 -8.10 -5.51 -13.38
N ASP A 166 -9.24 -5.97 -13.91
CA ASP A 166 -10.08 -5.16 -14.77
C ASP A 166 -10.69 -3.96 -14.02
N GLU A 167 -11.16 -2.97 -14.77
CA GLU A 167 -11.61 -1.68 -14.23
C GLU A 167 -12.79 -1.84 -13.25
N ILE A 168 -13.79 -2.66 -13.60
CA ILE A 168 -15.00 -2.83 -12.78
C ILE A 168 -14.65 -3.48 -11.44
N VAL A 169 -13.82 -4.53 -11.46
CA VAL A 169 -13.36 -5.20 -10.24
C VAL A 169 -12.50 -4.27 -9.40
N ARG A 170 -11.66 -3.47 -10.05
CA ARG A 170 -10.80 -2.48 -9.37
C ARG A 170 -11.63 -1.41 -8.67
N ASP A 171 -12.66 -0.88 -9.30
CA ASP A 171 -13.55 0.12 -8.72
C ASP A 171 -14.25 -0.42 -7.48
N HIS A 172 -14.79 -1.62 -7.56
CA HIS A 172 -15.40 -2.29 -6.40
C HIS A 172 -14.37 -2.48 -5.26
N LEU A 173 -13.15 -2.89 -5.56
CA LEU A 173 -12.10 -3.07 -4.55
C LEU A 173 -11.61 -1.75 -3.96
N ASN A 174 -11.62 -0.67 -4.73
CA ASN A 174 -11.32 0.67 -4.22
C ASN A 174 -12.38 1.12 -3.21
N GLU A 175 -13.68 0.91 -3.48
CA GLU A 175 -14.74 1.18 -2.52
C GLU A 175 -14.57 0.36 -1.23
N GLU A 176 -14.32 -0.93 -1.36
CA GLU A 176 -14.11 -1.83 -0.22
C GLU A 176 -12.89 -1.43 0.61
N LEU A 177 -11.79 -1.04 -0.04
CA LEU A 177 -10.58 -0.57 0.63
C LEU A 177 -10.80 0.76 1.35
N LEU A 178 -11.57 1.68 0.75
CA LEU A 178 -11.92 2.96 1.38
C LEU A 178 -12.77 2.72 2.64
N LYS A 179 -13.83 1.91 2.55
CA LYS A 179 -14.66 1.51 3.69
C LYS A 179 -13.84 0.83 4.80
N LEU A 180 -12.89 -0.02 4.41
CA LEU A 180 -11.99 -0.69 5.36
C LEU A 180 -11.10 0.34 6.08
N TRP A 181 -10.52 1.30 5.34
CA TRP A 181 -9.73 2.37 5.92
C TRP A 181 -10.55 3.23 6.91
N GLU A 182 -11.76 3.62 6.53
CA GLU A 182 -12.69 4.38 7.40
C GLU A 182 -13.00 3.64 8.71
N ARG A 183 -13.29 2.33 8.62
CA ARG A 183 -13.62 1.49 9.77
C ARG A 183 -12.43 1.24 10.70
N THR A 184 -11.23 1.14 10.16
CA THR A 184 -10.06 0.73 10.93
C THR A 184 -9.18 1.89 11.38
N GLY A 185 -9.24 3.05 10.70
CA GLY A 185 -8.38 4.20 10.97
C GLY A 185 -6.88 3.92 10.78
N LYS A 186 -6.53 2.86 10.04
CA LYS A 186 -5.13 2.47 9.81
C LYS A 186 -4.42 3.49 8.93
N THR A 187 -3.11 3.57 9.07
CA THR A 187 -2.26 4.35 8.15
C THR A 187 -1.94 3.50 6.94
N ILE A 188 -2.20 4.00 5.74
CA ILE A 188 -1.99 3.25 4.49
C ILE A 188 -0.97 3.95 3.62
N GLY A 189 0.07 3.21 3.20
CA GLY A 189 0.96 3.57 2.10
C GLY A 189 0.61 2.72 0.88
N PHE A 190 0.17 3.37 -0.20
CA PHE A 190 -0.41 2.71 -1.37
C PHE A 190 0.32 3.12 -2.64
N VAL A 191 0.90 2.16 -3.35
CA VAL A 191 1.53 2.39 -4.65
C VAL A 191 0.55 2.10 -5.76
N THR A 192 0.39 3.05 -6.67
CA THR A 192 -0.42 2.89 -7.88
C THR A 192 0.16 3.66 -9.05
N HIS A 193 -0.24 3.30 -10.27
CA HIS A 193 -0.02 4.06 -11.49
C HIS A 193 -1.31 4.70 -12.04
N SER A 194 -2.44 4.48 -11.35
CA SER A 194 -3.76 5.01 -11.73
C SER A 194 -4.03 6.34 -11.01
N ILE A 195 -4.16 7.42 -11.77
CA ILE A 195 -4.54 8.74 -11.22
C ILE A 195 -5.92 8.70 -10.55
N PRO A 196 -6.98 8.15 -11.18
CA PRO A 196 -8.30 8.05 -10.54
C PRO A 196 -8.26 7.29 -9.20
N GLU A 197 -7.50 6.21 -9.12
CA GLU A 197 -7.33 5.42 -7.91
C GLU A 197 -6.62 6.21 -6.80
N ALA A 198 -5.50 6.89 -7.12
CA ALA A 198 -4.79 7.72 -6.18
C ALA A 198 -5.67 8.85 -5.62
N VAL A 199 -6.44 9.54 -6.49
CA VAL A 199 -7.33 10.63 -6.07
C VAL A 199 -8.50 10.10 -5.24
N TYR A 200 -9.09 8.98 -5.64
CA TYR A 200 -10.24 8.40 -4.97
C TYR A 200 -9.94 7.94 -3.55
N LEU A 201 -8.78 7.31 -3.32
CA LEU A 201 -8.45 6.67 -2.05
C LEU A 201 -7.77 7.61 -1.04
N SER A 202 -7.01 8.62 -1.52
CA SER A 202 -6.00 9.24 -0.68
C SER A 202 -6.47 10.47 0.08
N THR A 203 -5.91 10.65 1.26
CA THR A 203 -5.85 11.94 1.94
C THR A 203 -4.69 12.79 1.39
N ARG A 204 -3.60 12.13 0.96
CA ARG A 204 -2.42 12.78 0.39
C ARG A 204 -1.86 11.96 -0.76
N ILE A 205 -1.45 12.62 -1.83
CA ILE A 205 -0.87 12.00 -3.01
C ILE A 205 0.56 12.49 -3.19
N VAL A 206 1.51 11.56 -3.16
CA VAL A 206 2.93 11.81 -3.37
C VAL A 206 3.26 11.55 -4.83
N VAL A 207 3.67 12.58 -5.55
CA VAL A 207 4.09 12.50 -6.95
C VAL A 207 5.60 12.33 -7.01
N MET A 208 6.06 11.32 -7.74
CA MET A 208 7.49 11.01 -7.87
C MET A 208 7.99 11.21 -9.30
N SER A 209 9.21 11.78 -9.43
CA SER A 209 9.92 11.93 -10.71
C SER A 209 10.39 10.58 -11.27
N PRO A 210 10.74 10.49 -12.57
CA PRO A 210 11.56 9.40 -13.11
C PRO A 210 12.84 9.19 -12.28
N ARG A 211 13.55 8.09 -12.55
CA ARG A 211 14.78 7.72 -11.85
C ARG A 211 15.89 8.77 -12.02
N PRO A 212 16.58 9.18 -10.94
CA PRO A 212 16.40 8.77 -9.55
C PRO A 212 15.12 9.36 -8.96
N GLY A 213 14.33 8.49 -8.29
CA GLY A 213 13.04 8.90 -7.72
C GLY A 213 13.20 9.98 -6.66
N ARG A 214 12.52 11.09 -6.88
CA ARG A 214 12.40 12.23 -5.95
C ARG A 214 10.93 12.55 -5.77
N ILE A 215 10.56 13.12 -4.67
CA ILE A 215 9.23 13.70 -4.51
C ILE A 215 9.22 15.04 -5.24
N THR A 216 8.32 15.20 -6.20
CA THR A 216 8.14 16.44 -6.96
C THR A 216 6.97 17.27 -6.45
N ASP A 217 5.93 16.65 -5.91
CA ASP A 217 4.80 17.31 -5.27
C ASP A 217 4.17 16.39 -4.21
N VAL A 218 3.54 16.99 -3.20
CA VAL A 218 2.68 16.33 -2.22
C VAL A 218 1.35 17.05 -2.22
N ILE A 219 0.33 16.40 -2.77
CA ILE A 219 -0.99 16.97 -2.96
C ILE A 219 -1.90 16.49 -1.84
N GLU A 220 -2.41 17.42 -1.03
CA GLU A 220 -3.46 17.13 -0.07
C GLU A 220 -4.81 17.07 -0.78
N SER A 221 -5.58 16.03 -0.49
CA SER A 221 -6.91 15.83 -1.07
C SER A 221 -7.95 16.63 -0.27
N PRO A 222 -8.70 17.54 -0.91
CA PRO A 222 -9.81 18.23 -0.27
C PRO A 222 -11.09 17.38 -0.18
N LEU A 223 -11.07 16.18 -0.75
CA LEU A 223 -12.24 15.32 -0.83
C LEU A 223 -12.68 14.82 0.56
N PRO A 224 -13.98 14.65 0.78
CA PRO A 224 -14.51 14.12 2.04
C PRO A 224 -14.00 12.69 2.29
N LYS A 225 -14.12 12.20 3.52
CA LYS A 225 -13.74 10.80 3.83
C LYS A 225 -14.68 9.83 3.14
N GLU A 226 -15.98 10.02 3.26
CA GLU A 226 -16.97 9.23 2.54
C GLU A 226 -17.00 9.65 1.07
N ARG A 227 -16.71 8.72 0.17
CA ARG A 227 -16.56 8.96 -1.27
C ARG A 227 -17.30 7.89 -2.05
N PRO A 228 -18.56 8.13 -2.46
CA PRO A 228 -19.21 7.28 -3.44
C PRO A 228 -18.50 7.38 -4.80
N LEU A 229 -18.64 6.39 -5.67
CA LEU A 229 -17.90 6.36 -6.95
C LEU A 229 -18.20 7.55 -7.87
N ASP A 230 -19.42 8.10 -7.80
CA ASP A 230 -19.84 9.27 -8.57
C ASP A 230 -19.08 10.56 -8.18
N ILE A 231 -18.34 10.57 -7.06
CA ILE A 231 -17.43 11.68 -6.72
C ILE A 231 -16.43 11.95 -7.83
N ARG A 232 -16.12 10.95 -8.66
CA ARG A 232 -15.17 11.07 -9.78
C ARG A 232 -15.59 12.06 -10.85
N ASP A 233 -16.89 12.36 -10.93
CA ASP A 233 -17.47 13.30 -11.89
C ASP A 233 -17.54 14.73 -11.33
N THR A 234 -17.14 14.94 -10.06
CA THR A 234 -17.17 16.26 -9.43
C THR A 234 -16.00 17.14 -9.87
N PRO A 235 -16.19 18.47 -9.92
CA PRO A 235 -15.14 19.41 -10.25
C PRO A 235 -13.92 19.29 -9.32
N GLU A 236 -14.13 19.06 -8.02
CA GLU A 236 -13.08 18.93 -7.01
C GLU A 236 -12.20 17.70 -7.28
N PHE A 237 -12.80 16.58 -7.66
CA PHE A 237 -12.05 15.38 -8.04
C PHE A 237 -11.23 15.62 -9.30
N LEU A 238 -11.83 16.24 -10.32
CA LEU A 238 -11.17 16.54 -11.60
C LEU A 238 -10.02 17.53 -11.43
N GLU A 239 -10.15 18.50 -10.54
CA GLU A 239 -9.08 19.45 -10.21
C GLU A 239 -7.86 18.74 -9.58
N VAL A 240 -8.10 17.87 -8.58
CA VAL A 240 -7.02 17.09 -7.96
C VAL A 240 -6.37 16.16 -9.00
N ALA A 241 -7.17 15.48 -9.83
CA ALA A 241 -6.65 14.61 -10.88
C ALA A 241 -5.84 15.38 -11.93
N HIS A 242 -6.25 16.62 -12.25
CA HIS A 242 -5.49 17.52 -13.14
C HIS A 242 -4.15 17.89 -12.50
N ARG A 243 -4.15 18.29 -11.24
CA ARG A 243 -2.92 18.65 -10.52
C ARG A 243 -1.93 17.47 -10.45
N VAL A 244 -2.42 16.25 -10.17
CA VAL A 244 -1.59 15.04 -10.20
C VAL A 244 -0.98 14.83 -11.59
N ARG A 245 -1.77 15.01 -12.66
CA ARG A 245 -1.31 14.86 -14.04
C ARG A 245 -0.23 15.86 -14.41
N GLU A 246 -0.39 17.12 -13.98
CA GLU A 246 0.62 18.18 -14.20
C GLU A 246 1.91 17.88 -13.42
N GLY A 247 1.82 17.42 -12.16
CA GLY A 247 2.99 16.99 -11.40
C GLY A 247 3.77 15.85 -12.06
N LEU A 248 3.05 14.87 -12.65
CA LEU A 248 3.69 13.78 -13.42
C LEU A 248 4.37 14.28 -14.69
N ARG A 249 3.75 15.24 -15.41
CA ARG A 249 4.34 15.83 -16.62
C ARG A 249 5.58 16.66 -16.28
N ALA A 250 5.50 17.48 -15.24
CA ALA A 250 6.63 18.29 -14.79
C ALA A 250 7.82 17.41 -14.37
N GLY A 251 7.56 16.27 -13.71
CA GLY A 251 8.59 15.29 -13.36
C GLY A 251 9.31 14.69 -14.57
N HIS A 252 8.66 14.56 -15.72
CA HIS A 252 9.28 14.09 -16.99
C HIS A 252 10.12 15.17 -17.69
N ALA A 253 9.96 16.45 -17.35
CA ALA A 253 10.70 17.52 -17.99
C ALA A 253 12.12 17.72 -17.40
N TYR A 254 12.55 16.88 -16.47
CA TYR A 254 13.90 16.91 -15.86
C TYR A 254 14.87 15.88 -16.46
N ASP A 255 14.52 15.26 -17.62
CA ASP A 255 15.41 14.36 -18.38
C ASP A 255 16.13 15.12 -19.50
#